data_e859caf9b7a4f12cdd0180c4d4c8343a
#
_entry.id   e859caf9b7a4f12cdd0180c4d4c8343a
#
_cell.length_a   1.000
_cell.length_b   1.000
_cell.length_c   1.000
_cell.angle_alpha   90.00
_cell.angle_beta   90.00
_cell.angle_gamma   90.00
#
_symmetry.space_group_name_H-M   'P 1'
#
loop_
_entity.id
_entity.type
_entity.pdbx_description
1 polymer ?
#
loop_
_entity_poly.entity_id
_entity_poly.type
_entity_poly.pdbx_seq_one_letter_code
_entity_poly.pdbx_strand_id
1 'polypeptide(L)'
;MTHSESIKALTTPALLLSVERVRRNIARLQSHLNGLGVPLRPHLKTAKCTEVARMVMTTAAGPATVSTLREVEQFAAAGVHDLLYAVGIGPDKLPRVLALRKAGVDLSIILDSLDQARAVVSACRDSKTRIPVLIEIDADDQRAGLRADDLLVIEIGRLLVQGGAELRGVMTHSGGSYGQAGADALYTAAEAERSAAVSAATALRSADLPCPVVSVGSTPTAHFARDLSGVTEVRAGVFVFFDMVMAGLGVCEIDDIAMSVLATVIGHQSAKGWILIDAGWTALSQDRGTAHQAVDQGYGLACDLSGAPYPDLIVTRLNQEHGIVSLRSGSTARFPNIPIGSRIRILPNHACATATQFDRYHVLNEKDQVTDIWQRFSGW
;
A
#
# COMPACT_ATOMS: atom_id res chain seq x y z
N MET A 1 -10.86 19.83 25.58
CA MET A 1 -12.17 19.27 25.14
C MET A 1 -12.15 19.25 23.63
N THR A 2 -11.95 18.10 23.02
CA THR A 2 -12.02 17.95 21.56
C THR A 2 -13.46 18.10 21.14
N HIS A 3 -13.77 19.19 20.42
CA HIS A 3 -15.08 19.35 19.80
C HIS A 3 -15.22 18.26 18.74
N SER A 4 -16.09 17.29 18.99
CA SER A 4 -16.47 16.29 18.00
C SER A 4 -17.40 16.95 16.97
N GLU A 5 -16.92 17.05 15.73
CA GLU A 5 -17.68 17.65 14.63
C GLU A 5 -18.45 16.59 13.84
N SER A 6 -19.66 16.90 13.42
CA SER A 6 -20.43 16.01 12.55
C SER A 6 -19.82 15.96 11.16
N ILE A 7 -19.70 14.77 10.57
CA ILE A 7 -19.26 14.63 9.17
C ILE A 7 -20.11 15.43 8.18
N LYS A 8 -21.36 15.77 8.55
CA LYS A 8 -22.26 16.60 7.73
C LYS A 8 -21.78 18.05 7.60
N ALA A 9 -20.96 18.54 8.54
CA ALA A 9 -20.44 19.90 8.54
C ALA A 9 -19.18 20.07 7.69
N LEU A 10 -18.52 18.96 7.31
CA LEU A 10 -17.30 19.01 6.52
C LEU A 10 -17.55 19.61 5.12
N THR A 11 -16.59 20.37 4.63
CA THR A 11 -16.51 20.74 3.21
C THR A 11 -16.16 19.50 2.39
N THR A 12 -16.88 19.27 1.29
CA THR A 12 -16.65 18.16 0.38
C THR A 12 -15.90 18.60 -0.89
N PRO A 13 -15.16 17.70 -1.56
CA PRO A 13 -14.89 16.32 -1.11
C PRO A 13 -13.94 16.26 0.09
N ALA A 14 -14.14 15.28 0.98
CA ALA A 14 -13.28 15.07 2.14
C ALA A 14 -12.92 13.60 2.35
N LEU A 15 -11.68 13.33 2.74
CA LEU A 15 -11.21 11.96 3.00
C LEU A 15 -11.47 11.59 4.46
N LEU A 16 -12.31 10.59 4.67
CA LEU A 16 -12.69 10.06 5.98
C LEU A 16 -11.87 8.81 6.30
N LEU A 17 -11.48 8.65 7.56
CA LEU A 17 -10.72 7.49 8.06
C LEU A 17 -11.30 6.97 9.36
N SER A 18 -11.80 5.73 9.38
CA SER A 18 -12.23 5.05 10.60
C SER A 18 -11.02 4.41 11.31
N VAL A 19 -10.61 4.99 12.43
CA VAL A 19 -9.49 4.48 13.24
C VAL A 19 -9.78 3.09 13.79
N GLU A 20 -11.01 2.81 14.15
CA GLU A 20 -11.42 1.49 14.65
C GLU A 20 -11.20 0.39 13.60
N ARG A 21 -11.62 0.64 12.36
CA ARG A 21 -11.39 -0.30 11.24
C ARG A 21 -9.88 -0.46 10.98
N VAL A 22 -9.10 0.63 11.03
CA VAL A 22 -7.64 0.57 10.91
C VAL A 22 -7.04 -0.35 11.99
N ARG A 23 -7.45 -0.20 13.26
CA ARG A 23 -6.96 -1.05 14.36
C ARG A 23 -7.31 -2.52 14.14
N ARG A 24 -8.55 -2.83 13.76
CA ARG A 24 -8.98 -4.21 13.46
C ARG A 24 -8.16 -4.83 12.34
N ASN A 25 -7.94 -4.09 11.25
CA ASN A 25 -7.17 -4.54 10.10
C ASN A 25 -5.71 -4.84 10.47
N ILE A 26 -5.10 -3.96 11.28
CA ILE A 26 -3.75 -4.14 11.78
C ILE A 26 -3.67 -5.40 12.67
N ALA A 27 -4.58 -5.51 13.64
CA ALA A 27 -4.60 -6.64 14.56
C ALA A 27 -4.79 -7.98 13.83
N ARG A 28 -5.66 -8.03 12.80
CA ARG A 28 -5.90 -9.23 11.99
C ARG A 28 -4.63 -9.72 11.31
N LEU A 29 -3.90 -8.86 10.59
CA LEU A 29 -2.68 -9.27 9.90
C LEU A 29 -1.55 -9.59 10.87
N GLN A 30 -1.36 -8.78 11.91
CA GLN A 30 -0.33 -9.05 12.93
C GLN A 30 -0.57 -10.38 13.63
N SER A 31 -1.82 -10.69 14.00
CA SER A 31 -2.15 -11.97 14.63
C SER A 31 -1.86 -13.15 13.69
N HIS A 32 -2.20 -13.03 12.40
CA HIS A 32 -1.92 -14.05 11.41
C HIS A 32 -0.41 -14.32 11.26
N LEU A 33 0.40 -13.28 11.08
CA LEU A 33 1.84 -13.38 10.90
C LEU A 33 2.56 -13.87 12.18
N ASN A 34 2.08 -13.44 13.36
CA ASN A 34 2.58 -13.93 14.64
C ASN A 34 2.35 -15.44 14.78
N GLY A 35 1.20 -15.95 14.30
CA GLY A 35 0.93 -17.39 14.25
C GLY A 35 1.89 -18.16 13.33
N LEU A 36 2.46 -17.50 12.33
CA LEU A 36 3.47 -18.06 11.42
C LEU A 36 4.93 -17.76 11.87
N GLY A 37 5.11 -17.05 12.98
CA GLY A 37 6.42 -16.77 13.56
C GLY A 37 7.26 -15.72 12.79
N VAL A 38 6.65 -14.89 11.93
CA VAL A 38 7.36 -13.92 11.11
C VAL A 38 6.82 -12.49 11.35
N PRO A 39 7.68 -11.49 11.62
CA PRO A 39 7.25 -10.12 11.89
C PRO A 39 6.76 -9.40 10.64
N LEU A 40 5.84 -8.43 10.84
CA LEU A 40 5.40 -7.49 9.84
C LEU A 40 6.39 -6.31 9.73
N ARG A 41 6.84 -5.99 8.51
CA ARG A 41 7.45 -4.71 8.13
C ARG A 41 6.42 -3.91 7.31
N PRO A 42 5.61 -3.03 7.91
CA PRO A 42 4.53 -2.36 7.20
C PRO A 42 5.04 -1.46 6.08
N HIS A 43 4.32 -1.43 4.95
CA HIS A 43 4.59 -0.50 3.87
C HIS A 43 3.75 0.78 4.04
N LEU A 44 4.41 1.90 4.31
CA LEU A 44 3.74 3.14 4.69
C LEU A 44 3.24 3.99 3.51
N LYS A 45 3.50 3.55 2.26
CA LYS A 45 3.11 4.29 1.03
C LYS A 45 1.60 4.55 0.90
N THR A 46 0.77 3.68 1.46
CA THR A 46 -0.69 3.83 1.40
C THR A 46 -1.14 5.01 2.26
N ALA A 47 -0.67 5.05 3.50
CA ALA A 47 -1.09 6.05 4.46
C ALA A 47 -0.34 7.39 4.29
N LYS A 48 0.99 7.37 4.14
CA LYS A 48 1.87 8.56 4.15
C LYS A 48 1.50 9.52 5.28
N CYS A 49 1.34 8.96 6.48
CA CYS A 49 0.84 9.63 7.68
C CYS A 49 1.54 9.05 8.91
N THR A 50 2.06 9.92 9.77
CA THR A 50 2.85 9.53 10.93
C THR A 50 2.00 8.82 11.99
N GLU A 51 0.76 9.24 12.17
CA GLU A 51 -0.17 8.66 13.14
C GLU A 51 -0.50 7.20 12.76
N VAL A 52 -0.79 6.93 11.50
CA VAL A 52 -1.02 5.56 11.01
C VAL A 52 0.26 4.73 11.12
N ALA A 53 1.43 5.30 10.80
CA ALA A 53 2.70 4.60 10.95
C ALA A 53 2.94 4.14 12.39
N ARG A 54 2.69 5.02 13.40
CA ARG A 54 2.81 4.67 14.83
C ARG A 54 1.86 3.57 15.27
N MET A 55 0.70 3.43 14.63
CA MET A 55 -0.26 2.38 14.95
C MET A 55 0.17 1.00 14.43
N VAL A 56 0.86 0.96 13.29
CA VAL A 56 1.15 -0.29 12.57
C VAL A 56 2.55 -0.83 12.81
N MET A 57 3.52 0.02 13.16
CA MET A 57 4.89 -0.40 13.47
C MET A 57 4.97 -1.07 14.84
N THR A 58 5.88 -2.04 14.98
CA THR A 58 6.13 -2.74 16.25
C THR A 58 6.87 -1.90 17.27
N THR A 59 7.70 -0.95 16.81
CA THR A 59 8.38 0.04 17.65
C THR A 59 8.28 1.44 17.05
N ALA A 60 8.54 2.47 17.84
CA ALA A 60 8.55 3.84 17.33
C ALA A 60 9.63 4.10 16.26
N ALA A 61 10.71 3.31 16.26
CA ALA A 61 11.82 3.43 15.32
C ALA A 61 11.65 2.60 14.02
N GLY A 62 10.61 1.82 13.89
CA GLY A 62 10.36 0.90 12.77
C GLY A 62 10.21 -0.56 13.24
N PRO A 63 10.39 -1.55 12.38
CA PRO A 63 10.77 -1.42 10.96
C PRO A 63 9.62 -0.90 10.08
N ALA A 64 9.98 -0.27 8.94
CA ALA A 64 8.99 0.14 7.94
C ALA A 64 9.55 0.13 6.51
N THR A 65 8.65 0.11 5.53
CA THR A 65 8.96 0.17 4.09
C THR A 65 8.31 1.41 3.49
N VAL A 66 9.01 2.04 2.55
CA VAL A 66 8.60 3.27 1.87
C VAL A 66 8.85 3.19 0.36
N SER A 67 8.21 4.07 -0.41
CA SER A 67 8.33 4.10 -1.89
C SER A 67 9.07 5.33 -2.43
N THR A 68 9.29 6.37 -1.62
CA THR A 68 9.98 7.59 -2.05
C THR A 68 11.00 8.03 -1.01
N LEU A 69 12.05 8.74 -1.45
CA LEU A 69 13.00 9.33 -0.50
C LEU A 69 12.36 10.44 0.33
N ARG A 70 11.33 11.10 -0.20
CA ARG A 70 10.52 12.05 0.58
C ARG A 70 9.83 11.36 1.77
N GLU A 71 9.31 10.14 1.57
CA GLU A 71 8.77 9.34 2.69
C GLU A 71 9.86 9.02 3.72
N VAL A 72 11.07 8.63 3.27
CA VAL A 72 12.20 8.40 4.19
C VAL A 72 12.46 9.63 5.05
N GLU A 73 12.58 10.82 4.42
CA GLU A 73 12.85 12.09 5.12
C GLU A 73 11.76 12.43 6.15
N GLN A 74 10.49 12.28 5.78
CA GLN A 74 9.36 12.60 6.66
C GLN A 74 9.27 11.64 7.84
N PHE A 75 9.40 10.33 7.60
CA PHE A 75 9.36 9.34 8.66
C PHE A 75 10.60 9.39 9.55
N ALA A 76 11.78 9.64 9.00
CA ALA A 76 13.00 9.85 9.78
C ALA A 76 12.88 11.06 10.70
N ALA A 77 12.32 12.18 10.20
CA ALA A 77 12.04 13.36 11.03
C ALA A 77 11.02 13.07 12.15
N ALA A 78 10.15 12.07 11.96
CA ALA A 78 9.21 11.59 12.99
C ALA A 78 9.80 10.50 13.91
N GLY A 79 11.11 10.18 13.79
CA GLY A 79 11.83 9.24 14.64
C GLY A 79 11.87 7.79 14.15
N VAL A 80 11.43 7.52 12.91
CA VAL A 80 11.55 6.19 12.30
C VAL A 80 12.92 6.05 11.65
N HIS A 81 13.72 5.10 12.11
CA HIS A 81 15.11 4.95 11.66
C HIS A 81 15.37 3.67 10.86
N ASP A 82 14.62 2.59 11.07
CA ASP A 82 14.73 1.35 10.28
C ASP A 82 13.78 1.41 9.07
N LEU A 83 14.32 1.81 7.91
CA LEU A 83 13.55 2.07 6.69
C LEU A 83 14.11 1.28 5.49
N LEU A 84 13.20 0.64 4.74
CA LEU A 84 13.48 0.03 3.44
C LEU A 84 12.84 0.86 2.32
N TYR A 85 13.66 1.43 1.44
CA TYR A 85 13.20 2.07 0.20
C TYR A 85 12.99 0.99 -0.87
N ALA A 86 11.73 0.63 -1.10
CA ALA A 86 11.35 -0.52 -1.93
C ALA A 86 10.93 -0.10 -3.36
N VAL A 87 11.75 0.69 -4.01
CA VAL A 87 11.71 0.99 -5.44
C VAL A 87 13.13 0.90 -5.95
N GLY A 88 13.37 0.27 -7.12
CA GLY A 88 14.70 0.13 -7.69
C GLY A 88 15.46 1.45 -7.70
N ILE A 89 16.67 1.45 -7.17
CA ILE A 89 17.42 2.71 -6.96
C ILE A 89 17.96 3.29 -8.27
N GLY A 90 17.61 4.54 -8.56
CA GLY A 90 18.29 5.32 -9.60
C GLY A 90 19.60 5.88 -9.07
N PRO A 91 20.69 5.88 -9.86
CA PRO A 91 21.97 6.44 -9.43
C PRO A 91 21.92 7.90 -8.99
N ASP A 92 21.02 8.69 -9.57
CA ASP A 92 20.75 10.09 -9.23
C ASP A 92 20.27 10.29 -7.79
N LYS A 93 19.68 9.26 -7.18
CA LYS A 93 19.16 9.27 -5.81
C LYS A 93 20.21 8.91 -4.75
N LEU A 94 21.34 8.32 -5.12
CA LEU A 94 22.38 7.88 -4.18
C LEU A 94 22.92 8.99 -3.28
N PRO A 95 23.11 10.24 -3.74
CA PRO A 95 23.51 11.33 -2.84
C PRO A 95 22.53 11.56 -1.69
N ARG A 96 21.20 11.49 -1.93
CA ARG A 96 20.19 11.60 -0.87
C ARG A 96 20.21 10.40 0.07
N VAL A 97 20.38 9.18 -0.46
CA VAL A 97 20.53 7.96 0.36
C VAL A 97 21.73 8.10 1.31
N LEU A 98 22.87 8.56 0.81
CA LEU A 98 24.08 8.77 1.61
C LEU A 98 23.89 9.85 2.68
N ALA A 99 23.20 10.94 2.37
CA ALA A 99 22.90 12.01 3.33
C ALA A 99 22.03 11.46 4.50
N LEU A 100 21.01 10.68 4.18
CA LEU A 100 20.13 10.04 5.18
C LEU A 100 20.89 9.00 6.03
N ARG A 101 21.75 8.18 5.40
CA ARG A 101 22.63 7.24 6.13
C ARG A 101 23.58 7.98 7.11
N LYS A 102 24.19 9.08 6.66
CA LYS A 102 25.07 9.93 7.52
C LYS A 102 24.30 10.61 8.63
N ALA A 103 23.02 10.89 8.45
CA ALA A 103 22.12 11.42 9.48
C ALA A 103 21.64 10.34 10.49
N GLY A 104 22.10 9.09 10.37
CA GLY A 104 21.79 8.01 11.31
C GLY A 104 20.54 7.19 10.95
N VAL A 105 19.97 7.37 9.76
CA VAL A 105 18.86 6.52 9.29
C VAL A 105 19.43 5.19 8.82
N ASP A 106 18.95 4.08 9.36
CA ASP A 106 19.23 2.75 8.84
C ASP A 106 18.39 2.48 7.60
N LEU A 107 18.83 3.09 6.48
CA LEU A 107 18.15 3.04 5.19
C LEU A 107 18.73 1.95 4.32
N SER A 108 17.92 0.94 4.02
CA SER A 108 18.19 -0.07 3.00
C SER A 108 17.55 0.34 1.67
N ILE A 109 18.19 -0.03 0.55
CA ILE A 109 17.67 0.17 -0.80
C ILE A 109 17.56 -1.17 -1.53
N ILE A 110 16.88 -1.17 -2.68
CA ILE A 110 16.79 -2.36 -3.55
C ILE A 110 17.36 -2.10 -4.93
N LEU A 111 17.83 -3.15 -5.57
CA LEU A 111 18.30 -3.16 -6.96
C LEU A 111 18.21 -4.56 -7.58
N ASP A 112 18.27 -4.61 -8.92
CA ASP A 112 18.18 -5.85 -9.70
C ASP A 112 19.12 -5.88 -10.91
N SER A 113 20.12 -4.97 -10.98
CA SER A 113 21.05 -4.93 -12.09
C SER A 113 22.49 -4.64 -11.67
N LEU A 114 23.45 -5.11 -12.49
CA LEU A 114 24.87 -4.83 -12.30
C LEU A 114 25.19 -3.33 -12.38
N ASP A 115 24.47 -2.57 -13.21
CA ASP A 115 24.73 -1.15 -13.36
C ASP A 115 24.34 -0.38 -12.09
N GLN A 116 23.22 -0.71 -11.49
CA GLN A 116 22.83 -0.17 -10.18
C GLN A 116 23.83 -0.57 -9.08
N ALA A 117 24.25 -1.85 -9.07
CA ALA A 117 25.23 -2.33 -8.11
C ALA A 117 26.59 -1.61 -8.24
N ARG A 118 27.09 -1.39 -9.47
CA ARG A 118 28.29 -0.60 -9.74
C ARG A 118 28.16 0.84 -9.24
N ALA A 119 27.03 1.48 -9.49
CA ALA A 119 26.75 2.84 -9.00
C ALA A 119 26.75 2.91 -7.47
N VAL A 120 26.11 1.94 -6.79
CA VAL A 120 26.12 1.84 -5.32
C VAL A 120 27.52 1.64 -4.78
N VAL A 121 28.31 0.76 -5.37
CA VAL A 121 29.71 0.50 -4.98
C VAL A 121 30.58 1.76 -5.14
N SER A 122 30.46 2.47 -6.27
CA SER A 122 31.14 3.75 -6.45
C SER A 122 30.77 4.75 -5.36
N ALA A 123 29.46 4.92 -5.11
CA ALA A 123 28.96 5.83 -4.07
C ALA A 123 29.45 5.47 -2.66
N CYS A 124 29.51 4.18 -2.31
CA CYS A 124 30.07 3.71 -1.04
C CYS A 124 31.54 4.06 -0.91
N ARG A 125 32.33 3.81 -1.97
CA ARG A 125 33.78 4.08 -2.00
C ARG A 125 34.07 5.57 -1.84
N ASP A 126 33.40 6.41 -2.63
CA ASP A 126 33.62 7.86 -2.68
C ASP A 126 33.23 8.53 -1.36
N SER A 127 32.13 8.07 -0.75
CA SER A 127 31.59 8.64 0.50
C SER A 127 32.16 8.02 1.78
N LYS A 128 32.84 6.87 1.70
CA LYS A 128 33.24 6.00 2.83
C LYS A 128 32.05 5.61 3.73
N THR A 129 30.86 5.52 3.16
CA THR A 129 29.61 5.17 3.85
C THR A 129 29.04 3.92 3.23
N ARG A 130 28.77 2.89 4.05
CA ARG A 130 28.14 1.65 3.57
C ARG A 130 26.66 1.87 3.31
N ILE A 131 26.19 1.40 2.17
CA ILE A 131 24.77 1.40 1.81
C ILE A 131 24.27 -0.04 1.92
N PRO A 132 23.26 -0.30 2.76
CA PRO A 132 22.59 -1.60 2.84
C PRO A 132 21.71 -1.84 1.61
N VAL A 133 21.80 -3.05 1.04
CA VAL A 133 21.14 -3.41 -0.22
C VAL A 133 20.45 -4.75 -0.07
N LEU A 134 19.19 -4.84 -0.56
CA LEU A 134 18.52 -6.10 -0.87
C LEU A 134 18.44 -6.24 -2.40
N ILE A 135 18.67 -7.45 -2.90
CA ILE A 135 18.47 -7.77 -4.32
C ILE A 135 16.98 -8.05 -4.53
N GLU A 136 16.37 -7.36 -5.49
CA GLU A 136 14.96 -7.58 -5.84
C GLU A 136 14.82 -8.86 -6.68
N ILE A 137 13.93 -9.76 -6.23
CA ILE A 137 13.66 -11.03 -6.89
C ILE A 137 12.27 -10.98 -7.52
N ASP A 138 12.18 -11.35 -8.78
CA ASP A 138 10.92 -11.52 -9.50
C ASP A 138 10.33 -12.91 -9.20
N ALA A 139 9.10 -12.92 -8.69
CA ALA A 139 8.38 -14.15 -8.36
C ALA A 139 7.22 -14.46 -9.32
N ASP A 140 6.87 -13.54 -10.22
CA ASP A 140 5.63 -13.63 -11.00
C ASP A 140 5.70 -13.00 -12.42
N ASP A 141 6.87 -12.62 -12.89
CA ASP A 141 7.12 -12.01 -14.21
C ASP A 141 6.27 -10.73 -14.47
N GLN A 142 5.97 -9.97 -13.42
CA GLN A 142 5.04 -8.82 -13.55
C GLN A 142 5.74 -7.47 -13.64
N ARG A 143 6.94 -7.30 -13.07
CA ARG A 143 7.50 -5.95 -12.97
C ARG A 143 9.03 -5.90 -13.05
N ALA A 144 9.70 -6.06 -11.94
CA ALA A 144 11.14 -5.89 -11.77
C ALA A 144 11.68 -7.01 -10.88
N GLY A 145 12.98 -7.16 -10.87
CA GLY A 145 13.68 -8.19 -10.12
C GLY A 145 14.33 -9.22 -11.03
N LEU A 146 15.21 -10.01 -10.45
CA LEU A 146 15.86 -11.14 -11.09
C LEU A 146 15.13 -12.43 -10.76
N ARG A 147 15.08 -13.37 -11.70
CA ARG A 147 14.60 -14.71 -11.37
C ARG A 147 15.48 -15.33 -10.29
N ALA A 148 14.89 -16.11 -9.42
CA ALA A 148 15.58 -16.70 -8.27
C ALA A 148 16.79 -17.61 -8.66
N ASP A 149 16.74 -18.19 -9.86
CA ASP A 149 17.76 -19.06 -10.45
C ASP A 149 18.77 -18.32 -11.36
N ASP A 150 18.62 -17.00 -11.53
CA ASP A 150 19.53 -16.22 -12.34
C ASP A 150 20.90 -16.07 -11.66
N LEU A 151 21.97 -16.39 -12.39
CA LEU A 151 23.35 -16.25 -11.91
C LEU A 151 23.73 -14.81 -11.54
N LEU A 152 23.05 -13.82 -12.12
CA LEU A 152 23.22 -12.40 -11.78
C LEU A 152 22.96 -12.11 -10.31
N VAL A 153 22.10 -12.87 -9.62
CA VAL A 153 21.88 -12.73 -8.17
C VAL A 153 23.19 -12.88 -7.40
N ILE A 154 23.99 -13.92 -7.74
CA ILE A 154 25.29 -14.18 -7.11
C ILE A 154 26.34 -13.16 -7.56
N GLU A 155 26.36 -12.80 -8.85
CA GLU A 155 27.31 -11.82 -9.39
C GLU A 155 27.13 -10.45 -8.74
N ILE A 156 25.89 -9.96 -8.63
CA ILE A 156 25.56 -8.71 -7.94
C ILE A 156 25.95 -8.80 -6.46
N GLY A 157 25.63 -9.90 -5.80
CA GLY A 157 25.99 -10.12 -4.39
C GLY A 157 27.50 -10.01 -4.15
N ARG A 158 28.32 -10.66 -4.99
CA ARG A 158 29.78 -10.56 -4.94
C ARG A 158 30.28 -9.14 -5.17
N LEU A 159 29.74 -8.47 -6.19
CA LEU A 159 30.11 -7.09 -6.53
C LEU A 159 29.84 -6.14 -5.35
N LEU A 160 28.67 -6.24 -4.72
CA LEU A 160 28.30 -5.42 -3.57
C LEU A 160 29.24 -5.64 -2.38
N VAL A 161 29.47 -6.90 -2.01
CA VAL A 161 30.33 -7.26 -0.86
C VAL A 161 31.78 -6.83 -1.09
N GLN A 162 32.36 -7.15 -2.25
CA GLN A 162 33.73 -6.78 -2.60
C GLN A 162 33.92 -5.28 -2.76
N GLY A 163 32.85 -4.59 -3.19
CA GLY A 163 32.83 -3.14 -3.39
C GLY A 163 32.57 -2.31 -2.13
N GLY A 164 32.37 -2.95 -0.97
CA GLY A 164 32.19 -2.28 0.32
C GLY A 164 30.76 -1.83 0.62
N ALA A 165 29.76 -2.23 -0.18
CA ALA A 165 28.35 -2.13 0.19
C ALA A 165 27.99 -3.21 1.22
N GLU A 166 26.80 -3.11 1.81
CA GLU A 166 26.27 -4.11 2.74
C GLU A 166 25.18 -4.93 2.06
N LEU A 167 25.50 -6.15 1.63
CA LEU A 167 24.46 -7.06 1.14
C LEU A 167 23.63 -7.55 2.33
N ARG A 168 22.40 -7.09 2.44
CA ARG A 168 21.45 -7.49 3.53
C ARG A 168 20.63 -8.71 3.17
N GLY A 169 20.39 -8.97 1.89
CA GLY A 169 19.60 -10.12 1.50
C GLY A 169 18.80 -9.90 0.22
N VAL A 170 17.62 -10.49 0.20
CA VAL A 170 16.70 -10.45 -0.93
C VAL A 170 15.33 -9.94 -0.53
N MET A 171 14.61 -9.37 -1.50
CA MET A 171 13.20 -9.05 -1.34
C MET A 171 12.42 -9.36 -2.61
N THR A 172 11.14 -9.72 -2.47
CA THR A 172 10.24 -9.91 -3.60
C THR A 172 8.87 -9.31 -3.33
N HIS A 173 8.12 -9.00 -4.38
CA HIS A 173 6.75 -8.50 -4.29
C HIS A 173 5.90 -9.14 -5.40
N SER A 174 4.96 -9.98 -5.00
CA SER A 174 4.03 -10.63 -5.93
C SER A 174 2.94 -9.64 -6.38
N GLY A 175 3.23 -8.88 -7.43
CA GLY A 175 2.29 -7.94 -8.07
C GLY A 175 1.14 -8.65 -8.75
N GLY A 176 1.37 -9.83 -9.33
CA GLY A 176 0.36 -10.65 -9.97
C GLY A 176 -0.72 -11.18 -9.04
N SER A 177 -0.47 -11.20 -7.71
CA SER A 177 -1.48 -11.59 -6.71
C SER A 177 -2.73 -10.71 -6.72
N TYR A 178 -2.62 -9.46 -7.19
CA TYR A 178 -3.77 -8.55 -7.33
C TYR A 178 -4.70 -8.89 -8.51
N GLY A 179 -4.28 -9.77 -9.40
CA GLY A 179 -5.10 -10.32 -10.51
C GLY A 179 -5.65 -11.71 -10.23
N GLN A 180 -5.33 -12.32 -9.08
CA GLN A 180 -5.81 -13.66 -8.73
C GLN A 180 -7.22 -13.61 -8.15
N ALA A 181 -7.94 -14.74 -8.24
CA ALA A 181 -9.28 -14.86 -7.69
C ALA A 181 -9.39 -16.12 -6.81
N GLY A 182 -9.89 -15.93 -5.59
CA GLY A 182 -10.14 -17.00 -4.64
C GLY A 182 -8.93 -17.41 -3.79
N ALA A 183 -9.22 -18.03 -2.66
CA ALA A 183 -8.27 -18.34 -1.60
C ALA A 183 -7.11 -19.25 -2.06
N ASP A 184 -7.38 -20.25 -2.88
CA ASP A 184 -6.35 -21.20 -3.34
C ASP A 184 -5.36 -20.55 -4.31
N ALA A 185 -5.82 -19.65 -5.18
CA ALA A 185 -4.95 -18.91 -6.09
C ALA A 185 -4.05 -17.93 -5.30
N LEU A 186 -4.60 -17.25 -4.29
CA LEU A 186 -3.83 -16.36 -3.42
C LEU A 186 -2.83 -17.12 -2.55
N TYR A 187 -3.19 -18.30 -2.06
CA TYR A 187 -2.25 -19.20 -1.37
C TYR A 187 -1.12 -19.64 -2.31
N THR A 188 -1.44 -20.07 -3.53
CA THR A 188 -0.44 -20.46 -4.53
C THR A 188 0.51 -19.31 -4.85
N ALA A 189 0.00 -18.08 -4.99
CA ALA A 189 0.83 -16.89 -5.20
C ALA A 189 1.74 -16.60 -4.00
N ALA A 190 1.25 -16.76 -2.77
CA ALA A 190 2.04 -16.59 -1.55
C ALA A 190 3.18 -17.62 -1.46
N GLU A 191 2.91 -18.88 -1.82
CA GLU A 191 3.92 -19.94 -1.82
C GLU A 191 4.97 -19.74 -2.92
N ALA A 192 4.56 -19.30 -4.11
CA ALA A 192 5.49 -18.96 -5.20
C ALA A 192 6.41 -17.80 -4.79
N GLU A 193 5.86 -16.74 -4.16
CA GLU A 193 6.61 -15.61 -3.65
C GLU A 193 7.63 -16.04 -2.58
N ARG A 194 7.21 -16.84 -1.59
CA ARG A 194 8.10 -17.39 -0.57
C ARG A 194 9.21 -18.24 -1.17
N SER A 195 8.84 -19.17 -2.05
CA SER A 195 9.78 -20.12 -2.67
C SER A 195 10.85 -19.39 -3.49
N ALA A 196 10.48 -18.38 -4.28
CA ALA A 196 11.43 -17.59 -5.06
C ALA A 196 12.43 -16.87 -4.15
N ALA A 197 11.97 -16.17 -3.12
CA ALA A 197 12.85 -15.44 -2.20
C ALA A 197 13.77 -16.37 -1.42
N VAL A 198 13.26 -17.50 -0.91
CA VAL A 198 14.06 -18.48 -0.14
C VAL A 198 15.08 -19.17 -1.05
N SER A 199 14.74 -19.49 -2.30
CA SER A 199 15.66 -20.08 -3.27
C SER A 199 16.83 -19.13 -3.58
N ALA A 200 16.56 -17.86 -3.87
CA ALA A 200 17.59 -16.84 -4.10
C ALA A 200 18.48 -16.64 -2.87
N ALA A 201 17.89 -16.59 -1.67
CA ALA A 201 18.65 -16.49 -0.43
C ALA A 201 19.56 -17.71 -0.18
N THR A 202 19.07 -18.90 -0.51
CA THR A 202 19.85 -20.14 -0.42
C THR A 202 21.01 -20.14 -1.41
N ALA A 203 20.81 -19.68 -2.64
CA ALA A 203 21.87 -19.54 -3.64
C ALA A 203 22.98 -18.58 -3.18
N LEU A 204 22.59 -17.41 -2.62
CA LEU A 204 23.56 -16.46 -2.06
C LEU A 204 24.38 -17.10 -0.91
N ARG A 205 23.71 -17.73 0.05
CA ARG A 205 24.37 -18.39 1.20
C ARG A 205 25.30 -19.53 0.76
N SER A 206 24.88 -20.31 -0.23
CA SER A 206 25.71 -21.39 -0.81
C SER A 206 26.95 -20.86 -1.56
N ALA A 207 26.95 -19.59 -1.95
CA ALA A 207 28.08 -18.88 -2.56
C ALA A 207 28.92 -18.10 -1.53
N ASP A 208 28.78 -18.38 -0.22
CA ASP A 208 29.40 -17.70 0.91
C ASP A 208 29.11 -16.20 0.98
N LEU A 209 27.92 -15.79 0.51
CA LEU A 209 27.46 -14.41 0.57
C LEU A 209 26.44 -14.23 1.69
N PRO A 210 26.50 -13.08 2.43
CA PRO A 210 25.54 -12.81 3.50
C PRO A 210 24.14 -12.60 2.92
N CYS A 211 23.13 -13.22 3.55
CA CYS A 211 21.73 -13.01 3.24
C CYS A 211 20.88 -13.17 4.53
N PRO A 212 21.07 -12.27 5.53
CA PRO A 212 20.30 -12.35 6.77
C PRO A 212 18.82 -11.99 6.59
N VAL A 213 18.45 -11.20 5.57
CA VAL A 213 17.08 -10.77 5.32
C VAL A 213 16.50 -11.49 4.11
N VAL A 214 15.34 -12.11 4.31
CA VAL A 214 14.49 -12.69 3.26
C VAL A 214 13.12 -12.06 3.42
N SER A 215 12.83 -11.06 2.60
CA SER A 215 11.68 -10.17 2.75
C SER A 215 10.68 -10.43 1.63
N VAL A 216 9.45 -10.80 1.98
CA VAL A 216 8.38 -11.12 1.02
C VAL A 216 7.15 -10.26 1.30
N GLY A 217 6.19 -10.21 0.39
CA GLY A 217 4.84 -9.76 0.71
C GLY A 217 4.23 -8.76 -0.26
N SER A 218 2.97 -8.97 -0.42
CA SER A 218 1.91 -8.07 -0.85
C SER A 218 0.77 -8.19 0.15
N THR A 219 -0.25 -7.33 0.11
CA THR A 219 -1.39 -7.50 1.03
C THR A 219 -2.12 -8.82 0.79
N PRO A 220 -2.42 -9.26 -0.46
CA PRO A 220 -3.04 -10.55 -0.68
C PRO A 220 -2.20 -11.72 -0.18
N THR A 221 -0.92 -11.80 -0.57
CA THR A 221 -0.06 -12.93 -0.18
C THR A 221 0.17 -12.99 1.33
N ALA A 222 0.32 -11.84 1.99
CA ALA A 222 0.48 -11.76 3.44
C ALA A 222 -0.71 -12.31 4.22
N HIS A 223 -1.95 -12.17 3.70
CA HIS A 223 -3.14 -12.71 4.36
C HIS A 223 -3.39 -14.19 4.07
N PHE A 224 -2.87 -14.70 2.96
CA PHE A 224 -3.10 -16.08 2.53
C PHE A 224 -1.87 -17.00 2.70
N ALA A 225 -0.72 -16.48 3.15
CA ALA A 225 0.43 -17.29 3.49
C ALA A 225 0.06 -18.33 4.57
N ARG A 226 0.50 -19.57 4.38
CA ARG A 226 0.33 -20.69 5.34
C ARG A 226 1.66 -21.22 5.84
N ASP A 227 2.73 -20.99 5.06
CA ASP A 227 4.10 -21.31 5.40
C ASP A 227 4.99 -20.09 5.09
N LEU A 228 5.81 -19.70 6.05
CA LEU A 228 6.82 -18.65 5.91
C LEU A 228 8.21 -19.16 6.32
N SER A 229 8.44 -20.47 6.23
CA SER A 229 9.73 -21.08 6.51
C SER A 229 10.83 -20.46 5.62
N GLY A 230 11.90 -19.98 6.24
CA GLY A 230 13.02 -19.34 5.57
C GLY A 230 12.83 -17.83 5.30
N VAL A 231 11.64 -17.27 5.54
CA VAL A 231 11.34 -15.83 5.47
C VAL A 231 11.68 -15.16 6.80
N THR A 232 12.19 -13.94 6.77
CA THR A 232 12.56 -13.19 7.98
C THR A 232 11.61 -12.04 8.28
N GLU A 233 10.88 -11.54 7.28
CA GLU A 233 9.88 -10.46 7.44
C GLU A 233 8.87 -10.47 6.30
N VAL A 234 7.65 -10.04 6.59
CA VAL A 234 6.58 -9.87 5.60
C VAL A 234 6.24 -8.41 5.43
N ARG A 235 6.09 -7.95 4.17
CA ARG A 235 5.69 -6.58 3.85
C ARG A 235 4.26 -6.53 3.31
N ALA A 236 3.46 -5.62 3.85
CA ALA A 236 2.13 -5.30 3.35
C ALA A 236 1.80 -3.83 3.60
N GLY A 237 0.96 -3.22 2.78
CA GLY A 237 0.64 -1.81 2.88
C GLY A 237 -0.86 -1.51 2.89
N VAL A 238 -1.60 -1.83 1.84
CA VAL A 238 -3.00 -1.43 1.67
C VAL A 238 -3.93 -2.06 2.71
N PHE A 239 -3.52 -3.13 3.39
CA PHE A 239 -4.30 -3.79 4.42
C PHE A 239 -4.73 -2.86 5.57
N VAL A 240 -4.00 -1.78 5.84
CA VAL A 240 -4.38 -0.83 6.91
C VAL A 240 -5.72 -0.15 6.62
N PHE A 241 -6.05 0.04 5.35
CA PHE A 241 -7.28 0.68 4.90
C PHE A 241 -8.23 -0.25 4.17
N PHE A 242 -7.68 -1.25 3.46
CA PHE A 242 -8.35 -2.02 2.44
C PHE A 242 -9.07 -1.12 1.41
N ASP A 243 -9.67 -1.72 0.41
CA ASP A 243 -10.39 -1.08 -0.68
C ASP A 243 -11.23 -2.09 -1.44
N MET A 244 -11.94 -1.64 -2.47
CA MET A 244 -12.80 -2.52 -3.26
C MET A 244 -12.01 -3.56 -4.05
N VAL A 245 -10.73 -3.30 -4.41
CA VAL A 245 -9.86 -4.31 -5.03
C VAL A 245 -9.63 -5.46 -4.04
N MET A 246 -9.29 -5.16 -2.79
CA MET A 246 -9.06 -6.16 -1.76
C MET A 246 -10.33 -6.95 -1.42
N ALA A 247 -11.47 -6.28 -1.36
CA ALA A 247 -12.77 -6.94 -1.15
C ALA A 247 -13.13 -7.87 -2.32
N GLY A 248 -12.91 -7.44 -3.56
CA GLY A 248 -13.17 -8.25 -4.76
C GLY A 248 -12.27 -9.48 -4.88
N LEU A 249 -11.07 -9.45 -4.28
CA LEU A 249 -10.17 -10.61 -4.19
C LEU A 249 -10.53 -11.56 -3.02
N GLY A 250 -11.45 -11.17 -2.14
CA GLY A 250 -11.78 -11.93 -0.93
C GLY A 250 -10.74 -11.81 0.20
N VAL A 251 -9.89 -10.78 0.17
CA VAL A 251 -8.91 -10.49 1.22
C VAL A 251 -9.56 -9.84 2.43
N CYS A 252 -10.64 -9.08 2.21
CA CYS A 252 -11.41 -8.41 3.26
C CYS A 252 -12.89 -8.36 2.91
N GLU A 253 -13.72 -8.05 3.90
CA GLU A 253 -15.11 -7.68 3.69
C GLU A 253 -15.23 -6.17 3.43
N ILE A 254 -16.36 -5.73 2.86
CA ILE A 254 -16.62 -4.29 2.63
C ILE A 254 -16.57 -3.50 3.95
N ASP A 255 -17.04 -4.10 5.05
CA ASP A 255 -16.99 -3.48 6.38
C ASP A 255 -15.59 -3.31 6.98
N ASP A 256 -14.58 -3.94 6.40
CA ASP A 256 -13.18 -3.74 6.79
C ASP A 256 -12.55 -2.50 6.15
N ILE A 257 -13.18 -1.96 5.08
CA ILE A 257 -12.65 -0.79 4.38
C ILE A 257 -12.72 0.43 5.31
N ALA A 258 -11.56 0.91 5.73
CA ALA A 258 -11.42 1.96 6.74
C ALA A 258 -11.51 3.38 6.17
N MET A 259 -11.37 3.54 4.85
CA MET A 259 -11.28 4.84 4.20
C MET A 259 -12.44 5.04 3.22
N SER A 260 -12.99 6.26 3.20
CA SER A 260 -14.03 6.65 2.23
C SER A 260 -13.91 8.13 1.86
N VAL A 261 -14.42 8.50 0.69
CA VAL A 261 -14.54 9.90 0.28
C VAL A 261 -15.97 10.38 0.56
N LEU A 262 -16.11 11.43 1.38
CA LEU A 262 -17.37 12.14 1.57
C LEU A 262 -17.59 13.05 0.38
N ALA A 263 -18.77 12.97 -0.23
CA ALA A 263 -19.17 13.79 -1.36
C ALA A 263 -20.58 14.37 -1.17
N THR A 264 -20.86 15.47 -1.85
CA THR A 264 -22.21 16.07 -1.89
C THR A 264 -22.92 15.73 -3.19
N VAL A 265 -24.18 15.39 -3.12
CA VAL A 265 -25.06 15.32 -4.28
C VAL A 265 -25.35 16.75 -4.77
N ILE A 266 -24.92 17.06 -5.98
CA ILE A 266 -25.03 18.41 -6.60
C ILE A 266 -26.05 18.49 -7.71
N GLY A 267 -26.62 17.36 -8.15
CA GLY A 267 -27.62 17.36 -9.20
C GLY A 267 -28.11 15.97 -9.58
N HIS A 268 -29.14 15.96 -10.43
CA HIS A 268 -29.72 14.76 -11.02
C HIS A 268 -29.92 14.91 -12.52
N GLN A 269 -29.79 13.81 -13.24
CA GLN A 269 -30.20 13.63 -14.63
C GLN A 269 -31.19 12.47 -14.66
N SER A 270 -32.42 12.71 -14.20
CA SER A 270 -33.40 11.65 -13.94
C SER A 270 -33.69 10.80 -15.17
N ALA A 271 -33.77 11.41 -16.36
CA ALA A 271 -33.96 10.68 -17.60
C ALA A 271 -32.84 9.69 -17.94
N LYS A 272 -31.65 9.86 -17.34
CA LYS A 272 -30.46 9.01 -17.52
C LYS A 272 -30.21 8.09 -16.33
N GLY A 273 -30.98 8.22 -15.24
CA GLY A 273 -30.71 7.52 -13.99
C GLY A 273 -29.37 7.91 -13.35
N TRP A 274 -29.02 9.21 -13.37
CA TRP A 274 -27.77 9.70 -12.84
C TRP A 274 -27.96 10.62 -11.63
N ILE A 275 -27.12 10.42 -10.62
CA ILE A 275 -26.87 11.33 -9.52
C ILE A 275 -25.49 11.94 -9.77
N LEU A 276 -25.36 13.26 -9.69
CA LEU A 276 -24.09 13.97 -9.82
C LEU A 276 -23.57 14.31 -8.44
N ILE A 277 -22.27 14.08 -8.22
CA ILE A 277 -21.58 14.43 -6.99
C ILE A 277 -20.39 15.34 -7.27
N ASP A 278 -19.96 16.09 -6.28
CA ASP A 278 -18.80 17.01 -6.32
C ASP A 278 -17.43 16.31 -6.13
N ALA A 279 -17.39 15.00 -6.30
CA ALA A 279 -16.16 14.20 -6.24
C ALA A 279 -15.87 13.59 -7.62
N GLY A 280 -14.97 14.22 -8.36
CA GLY A 280 -14.47 13.75 -9.63
C GLY A 280 -13.18 12.93 -9.50
N TRP A 281 -12.39 12.80 -10.61
CA TRP A 281 -11.15 12.04 -10.55
C TRP A 281 -10.06 12.73 -9.71
N THR A 282 -10.15 14.02 -9.45
CA THR A 282 -9.29 14.76 -8.51
C THR A 282 -9.49 14.35 -7.06
N ALA A 283 -10.63 13.72 -6.73
CA ALA A 283 -10.92 13.20 -5.40
C ALA A 283 -10.92 11.66 -5.35
N LEU A 284 -11.42 10.99 -6.39
CA LEU A 284 -11.62 9.52 -6.41
C LEU A 284 -10.50 8.76 -7.13
N SER A 285 -9.64 9.47 -7.89
CA SER A 285 -8.67 8.93 -8.86
C SER A 285 -9.33 8.29 -10.09
N GLN A 286 -8.51 7.95 -11.09
CA GLN A 286 -8.96 7.21 -12.30
C GLN A 286 -8.65 5.72 -12.25
N ASP A 287 -8.22 5.21 -11.10
CA ASP A 287 -7.87 3.80 -10.96
C ASP A 287 -9.12 2.90 -11.06
N ARG A 288 -9.05 1.93 -11.96
CA ARG A 288 -10.09 0.95 -12.26
C ARG A 288 -9.66 -0.46 -11.88
N GLY A 289 -8.97 -0.61 -10.75
CA GLY A 289 -8.39 -1.88 -10.30
C GLY A 289 -9.38 -3.05 -10.21
N THR A 290 -10.70 -2.79 -10.08
CA THR A 290 -11.74 -3.83 -10.09
C THR A 290 -12.28 -4.18 -11.49
N ALA A 291 -11.85 -3.48 -12.56
CA ALA A 291 -12.42 -3.65 -13.90
C ALA A 291 -12.28 -5.07 -14.48
N HIS A 292 -11.31 -5.84 -14.01
CA HIS A 292 -11.06 -7.23 -14.44
C HIS A 292 -11.50 -8.27 -13.40
N GLN A 293 -12.11 -7.84 -12.29
CA GLN A 293 -12.64 -8.73 -11.27
C GLN A 293 -14.08 -9.19 -11.63
N ALA A 294 -14.56 -10.20 -10.93
CA ALA A 294 -15.91 -10.73 -11.13
C ALA A 294 -17.01 -9.66 -11.02
N VAL A 295 -16.76 -8.63 -10.18
CA VAL A 295 -17.66 -7.48 -10.00
C VAL A 295 -16.86 -6.20 -10.18
N ASP A 296 -17.09 -5.50 -11.30
CA ASP A 296 -16.52 -4.17 -11.53
C ASP A 296 -17.23 -3.13 -10.67
N GLN A 297 -16.48 -2.44 -9.83
CA GLN A 297 -16.98 -1.39 -8.91
C GLN A 297 -16.89 0.01 -9.54
N GLY A 298 -16.64 0.13 -10.83
CA GLY A 298 -16.48 1.42 -11.50
C GLY A 298 -15.31 2.21 -10.90
N TYR A 299 -15.62 3.39 -10.35
CA TYR A 299 -14.66 4.25 -9.67
C TYR A 299 -14.90 4.30 -8.14
N GLY A 300 -15.74 3.43 -7.63
CA GLY A 300 -16.05 3.29 -6.21
C GLY A 300 -17.51 2.99 -5.93
N LEU A 301 -17.77 2.40 -4.76
CA LEU A 301 -19.08 1.97 -4.30
C LEU A 301 -19.74 3.09 -3.48
N ALA A 302 -20.98 3.49 -3.85
CA ALA A 302 -21.71 4.53 -3.14
C ALA A 302 -22.40 3.96 -1.88
N CYS A 303 -22.23 4.67 -0.76
CA CYS A 303 -22.78 4.33 0.54
C CYS A 303 -23.54 5.52 1.14
N ASP A 304 -24.40 5.24 2.08
CA ASP A 304 -24.99 6.28 2.93
C ASP A 304 -23.96 6.86 3.92
N LEU A 305 -24.38 7.79 4.77
CA LEU A 305 -23.50 8.42 5.75
C LEU A 305 -22.99 7.46 6.83
N SER A 306 -23.67 6.35 7.08
CA SER A 306 -23.19 5.31 8.01
C SER A 306 -22.14 4.40 7.38
N GLY A 307 -21.95 4.50 6.07
CA GLY A 307 -21.07 3.62 5.29
C GLY A 307 -21.76 2.36 4.79
N ALA A 308 -23.07 2.23 4.95
CA ALA A 308 -23.84 1.12 4.39
C ALA A 308 -24.01 1.30 2.87
N PRO A 309 -23.61 0.29 2.06
CA PRO A 309 -23.70 0.40 0.60
C PRO A 309 -25.16 0.52 0.12
N TYR A 310 -25.40 1.42 -0.83
CA TYR A 310 -26.62 1.38 -1.62
C TYR A 310 -26.52 0.19 -2.61
N PRO A 311 -27.60 -0.61 -2.74
CA PRO A 311 -27.57 -1.76 -3.65
C PRO A 311 -27.22 -1.34 -5.09
N ASP A 312 -26.16 -1.91 -5.64
CA ASP A 312 -25.65 -1.71 -7.00
C ASP A 312 -25.38 -0.25 -7.42
N LEU A 313 -25.30 0.68 -6.48
CA LEU A 313 -25.03 2.08 -6.78
C LEU A 313 -23.52 2.34 -6.76
N ILE A 314 -22.95 2.68 -7.92
CA ILE A 314 -21.50 2.89 -8.07
C ILE A 314 -21.23 4.20 -8.81
N VAL A 315 -20.00 4.71 -8.68
CA VAL A 315 -19.51 5.80 -9.53
C VAL A 315 -19.12 5.20 -10.89
N THR A 316 -19.94 5.48 -11.91
CA THR A 316 -19.77 4.88 -13.24
C THR A 316 -18.90 5.71 -14.19
N ARG A 317 -18.81 7.02 -13.94
CA ARG A 317 -18.01 7.96 -14.75
C ARG A 317 -17.44 9.06 -13.87
N LEU A 318 -16.27 9.57 -14.27
CA LEU A 318 -15.61 10.72 -13.65
C LEU A 318 -15.29 11.79 -14.70
N ASN A 319 -15.58 13.03 -14.35
CA ASN A 319 -14.94 14.21 -14.89
C ASN A 319 -13.97 14.76 -13.83
N GLN A 320 -13.32 15.89 -14.08
CA GLN A 320 -12.33 16.42 -13.16
C GLN A 320 -12.90 16.60 -11.76
N GLU A 321 -13.99 17.37 -11.63
CA GLU A 321 -14.63 17.71 -10.34
C GLU A 321 -16.00 17.05 -10.14
N HIS A 322 -16.50 16.27 -11.11
CA HIS A 322 -17.81 15.65 -11.05
C HIS A 322 -17.72 14.12 -11.13
N GLY A 323 -18.39 13.45 -10.21
CA GLY A 323 -18.69 12.03 -10.31
C GLY A 323 -20.14 11.80 -10.77
N ILE A 324 -20.30 10.79 -11.61
CA ILE A 324 -21.63 10.31 -12.04
C ILE A 324 -21.89 8.99 -11.36
N VAL A 325 -22.85 8.99 -10.46
CA VAL A 325 -23.31 7.80 -9.71
C VAL A 325 -24.56 7.27 -10.38
N SER A 326 -24.57 5.99 -10.68
CA SER A 326 -25.72 5.29 -11.26
C SER A 326 -25.74 3.82 -10.84
N LEU A 327 -26.86 3.15 -11.08
CA LEU A 327 -26.91 1.70 -10.90
C LEU A 327 -25.95 1.00 -11.86
N ARG A 328 -25.39 -0.09 -11.40
CA ARG A 328 -24.59 -1.03 -12.21
C ARG A 328 -25.41 -1.51 -13.41
N SER A 329 -24.79 -1.70 -14.53
CA SER A 329 -25.44 -2.25 -15.74
C SER A 329 -26.12 -3.59 -15.43
N GLY A 330 -27.37 -3.74 -15.85
CA GLY A 330 -28.16 -4.95 -15.60
C GLY A 330 -28.74 -5.07 -14.19
N SER A 331 -28.54 -4.09 -13.32
CA SER A 331 -29.12 -4.10 -11.96
C SER A 331 -30.64 -3.97 -12.01
N THR A 332 -31.31 -4.73 -11.14
CA THR A 332 -32.76 -4.63 -10.85
C THR A 332 -33.05 -3.86 -9.57
N ALA A 333 -32.02 -3.32 -8.92
CA ALA A 333 -32.17 -2.55 -7.70
C ALA A 333 -32.98 -1.27 -7.95
N ARG A 334 -33.73 -0.84 -6.92
CA ARG A 334 -34.47 0.42 -6.99
C ARG A 334 -33.47 1.59 -6.94
N PHE A 335 -33.59 2.51 -7.90
CA PHE A 335 -32.79 3.73 -7.90
C PHE A 335 -33.13 4.58 -6.66
N PRO A 336 -32.15 4.94 -5.80
CA PRO A 336 -32.43 5.65 -4.56
C PRO A 336 -32.79 7.10 -4.81
N ASN A 337 -33.72 7.63 -4.00
CA ASN A 337 -34.01 9.06 -3.98
C ASN A 337 -33.07 9.74 -2.95
N ILE A 338 -31.97 10.30 -3.43
CA ILE A 338 -31.00 11.02 -2.59
C ILE A 338 -31.07 12.50 -2.98
N PRO A 339 -31.65 13.39 -2.15
CA PRO A 339 -31.86 14.80 -2.50
C PRO A 339 -30.53 15.56 -2.78
N ILE A 340 -30.61 16.62 -3.59
CA ILE A 340 -29.49 17.57 -3.76
C ILE A 340 -29.12 18.16 -2.40
N GLY A 341 -27.84 18.30 -2.12
CA GLY A 341 -27.29 18.72 -0.83
C GLY A 341 -27.08 17.57 0.16
N SER A 342 -27.59 16.37 -0.13
CA SER A 342 -27.29 15.19 0.69
C SER A 342 -25.80 14.81 0.61
N ARG A 343 -25.29 14.29 1.72
CA ARG A 343 -23.94 13.72 1.79
C ARG A 343 -24.00 12.21 1.57
N ILE A 344 -23.06 11.68 0.80
CA ILE A 344 -22.84 10.24 0.62
C ILE A 344 -21.37 9.94 0.79
N ARG A 345 -21.04 8.68 1.08
CA ARG A 345 -19.65 8.19 1.09
C ARG A 345 -19.39 7.35 -0.15
N ILE A 346 -18.19 7.45 -0.68
CA ILE A 346 -17.70 6.57 -1.75
C ILE A 346 -16.55 5.73 -1.19
N LEU A 347 -16.73 4.40 -1.15
CA LEU A 347 -15.62 3.49 -0.86
C LEU A 347 -14.72 3.41 -2.09
N PRO A 348 -13.41 3.62 -1.91
CA PRO A 348 -12.48 3.74 -3.03
C PRO A 348 -12.28 2.40 -3.73
N ASN A 349 -12.11 2.47 -5.04
CA ASN A 349 -11.67 1.33 -5.83
C ASN A 349 -10.26 0.90 -5.39
N HIS A 350 -9.32 1.87 -5.29
CA HIS A 350 -7.95 1.66 -4.84
C HIS A 350 -7.55 2.73 -3.79
N ALA A 351 -7.35 2.29 -2.56
CA ALA A 351 -7.07 3.19 -1.44
C ALA A 351 -5.83 4.07 -1.63
N CYS A 352 -4.74 3.51 -2.18
CA CYS A 352 -3.50 4.28 -2.37
C CYS A 352 -3.69 5.43 -3.36
N ALA A 353 -4.35 5.17 -4.49
CA ALA A 353 -4.59 6.15 -5.54
C ALA A 353 -5.53 7.27 -5.06
N THR A 354 -6.62 6.90 -4.36
CA THR A 354 -7.57 7.87 -3.80
C THR A 354 -6.93 8.70 -2.68
N ALA A 355 -6.23 8.07 -1.74
CA ALA A 355 -5.59 8.79 -0.64
C ALA A 355 -4.57 9.84 -1.13
N THR A 356 -3.90 9.59 -2.25
CA THR A 356 -2.91 10.52 -2.82
C THR A 356 -3.50 11.86 -3.27
N GLN A 357 -4.82 11.93 -3.51
CA GLN A 357 -5.52 13.14 -3.91
C GLN A 357 -5.75 14.13 -2.75
N PHE A 358 -5.52 13.70 -1.50
CA PHE A 358 -5.81 14.50 -0.31
C PHE A 358 -4.53 14.75 0.51
N ASP A 359 -4.51 15.86 1.24
CA ASP A 359 -3.43 16.27 2.15
C ASP A 359 -3.66 15.82 3.61
N ARG A 360 -4.87 15.36 3.95
CA ARG A 360 -5.27 15.00 5.31
C ARG A 360 -6.36 13.95 5.35
N TYR A 361 -6.48 13.32 6.52
CA TYR A 361 -7.61 12.47 6.89
C TYR A 361 -8.47 13.19 7.93
N HIS A 362 -9.79 13.16 7.75
CA HIS A 362 -10.74 13.45 8.81
C HIS A 362 -11.01 12.14 9.56
N VAL A 363 -10.54 12.08 10.79
CA VAL A 363 -10.51 10.86 11.61
C VAL A 363 -11.82 10.66 12.31
N LEU A 364 -12.43 9.49 12.12
CA LEU A 364 -13.73 9.15 12.69
C LEU A 364 -13.60 8.23 13.90
N ASN A 365 -14.41 8.48 14.93
CA ASN A 365 -14.68 7.55 16.00
C ASN A 365 -15.76 6.52 15.62
N GLU A 366 -16.10 5.62 16.56
CA GLU A 366 -17.13 4.59 16.39
C GLU A 366 -18.55 5.13 16.12
N LYS A 367 -18.80 6.41 16.41
CA LYS A 367 -20.07 7.12 16.19
C LYS A 367 -20.08 7.95 14.91
N ASP A 368 -19.09 7.73 14.02
CA ASP A 368 -18.90 8.52 12.79
C ASP A 368 -18.77 10.04 13.01
N GLN A 369 -18.18 10.43 14.13
CA GLN A 369 -17.88 11.83 14.42
C GLN A 369 -16.41 12.10 14.15
N VAL A 370 -16.11 13.25 13.55
CA VAL A 370 -14.73 13.71 13.36
C VAL A 370 -14.14 14.11 14.71
N THR A 371 -13.07 13.42 15.09
CA THR A 371 -12.40 13.65 16.36
C THR A 371 -10.99 14.22 16.21
N ASP A 372 -10.41 14.11 15.00
CA ASP A 372 -9.06 14.59 14.72
C ASP A 372 -8.85 14.82 13.23
N ILE A 373 -7.77 15.50 12.87
CA ILE A 373 -7.28 15.69 11.51
C ILE A 373 -5.82 15.25 11.46
N TRP A 374 -5.56 14.16 10.71
CA TRP A 374 -4.20 13.68 10.53
C TRP A 374 -3.65 14.12 9.19
N GLN A 375 -2.49 14.77 9.23
CA GLN A 375 -1.84 15.27 8.03
C GLN A 375 -1.21 14.13 7.23
N ARG A 376 -1.29 14.23 5.92
CA ARG A 376 -0.57 13.39 4.97
C ARG A 376 0.56 14.21 4.34
N PHE A 377 1.54 13.51 3.85
CA PHE A 377 2.57 14.13 3.01
C PHE A 377 2.62 13.43 1.65
N SER A 378 3.12 14.14 0.64
CA SER A 378 3.25 13.68 -0.75
C SER A 378 4.60 14.09 -1.31
N GLY A 379 4.86 13.73 -2.56
CA GLY A 379 6.10 14.05 -3.29
C GLY A 379 7.13 12.92 -3.25
N TRP A 380 8.29 13.19 -3.89
CA TRP A 380 9.35 12.23 -4.18
C TRP A 380 10.71 12.56 -3.59
#